data_2fd719b426a3eccba0ac801ac47e77f6
#
_entry.id   2fd719b426a3eccba0ac801ac47e77f6
#
_cell.length_a   1.000
_cell.length_b   1.000
_cell.length_c   1.000
_cell.angle_alpha   90.00
_cell.angle_beta   90.00
_cell.angle_gamma   90.00
#
_symmetry.space_group_name_H-M   'P 1'
#
loop_
_entity.id
_entity.type
_entity.pdbx_description
1 polymer ?
#
loop_
_entity_poly.entity_id
_entity_poly.type
_entity_poly.pdbx_seq_one_letter_code
_entity_poly.pdbx_strand_id
1 'polypeptide(L)'
;TIIEKLDELGGRARVFEVNGFKHDAGPTVITAPFLFDELFSLFGKKREDYLSFVPLEPWYRYYFHDGKTFDYCSTIEKTNNEISKYDNRDIKGYSKLLNQSKKIFDVGFTQLADKPFISFFKMLGVIPNLIILKSYFTVSQLVNSYLKNPYLRKAFSIHPLLVGGDPHTTTSIYALIHYLERKWGVFFCMGGTGKIVSELKQLMIDCGIKIKTNTEAKEFIVENLSLIHI
;
A
#
# COMPACT_ATOMS: atom_id res chain seq x y z
N THR A 1 23.28 -6.67 13.58
CA THR A 1 23.86 -6.65 12.22
C THR A 1 22.78 -6.99 11.21
N ILE A 2 22.74 -6.25 10.11
CA ILE A 2 21.93 -6.55 8.92
C ILE A 2 22.88 -7.01 7.82
N ILE A 3 22.51 -8.06 7.11
CA ILE A 3 23.24 -8.55 5.94
C ILE A 3 22.34 -8.47 4.71
N GLU A 4 22.90 -8.02 3.60
CA GLU A 4 22.22 -7.89 2.31
C GLU A 4 23.08 -8.58 1.24
N LYS A 5 22.43 -9.39 0.42
CA LYS A 5 23.08 -10.11 -0.69
C LYS A 5 23.61 -9.17 -1.77
N LEU A 6 22.85 -8.11 -2.06
CA LEU A 6 23.19 -7.14 -3.09
C LEU A 6 24.18 -6.10 -2.56
N ASP A 7 24.70 -5.28 -3.43
CA ASP A 7 25.57 -4.15 -3.13
C ASP A 7 24.82 -2.99 -2.46
N GLU A 8 23.50 -2.90 -2.65
CA GLU A 8 22.64 -1.87 -2.09
C GLU A 8 21.47 -2.45 -1.31
N LEU A 9 21.03 -1.69 -0.28
CA LEU A 9 19.81 -1.98 0.48
C LEU A 9 18.57 -1.61 -0.33
N GLY A 10 17.40 -2.09 0.14
CA GLY A 10 16.10 -1.66 -0.36
C GLY A 10 15.25 -2.78 -0.93
N GLY A 11 15.84 -3.90 -1.31
CA GLY A 11 15.11 -5.06 -1.81
C GLY A 11 14.14 -4.68 -2.94
N ARG A 12 12.82 -4.82 -2.69
CA ARG A 12 11.77 -4.46 -3.66
C ARG A 12 11.50 -2.94 -3.77
N ALA A 13 12.07 -2.14 -2.88
CA ALA A 13 11.98 -0.67 -2.91
C ALA A 13 13.30 0.00 -3.39
N ARG A 14 14.21 -0.80 -3.98
CA ARG A 14 15.47 -0.25 -4.52
C ARG A 14 15.23 0.62 -5.75
N VAL A 15 16.25 1.40 -6.10
CA VAL A 15 16.25 2.25 -7.30
C VAL A 15 17.26 1.70 -8.30
N PHE A 16 16.90 1.70 -9.57
CA PHE A 16 17.83 1.41 -10.65
C PHE A 16 18.31 2.71 -11.30
N GLU A 17 19.58 2.82 -11.57
CA GLU A 17 20.12 3.92 -12.35
C GLU A 17 20.53 3.43 -13.72
N VAL A 18 19.94 4.01 -14.78
CA VAL A 18 20.25 3.69 -16.18
C VAL A 18 20.49 4.99 -16.93
N ASN A 19 21.68 5.14 -17.50
CA ASN A 19 22.07 6.34 -18.28
C ASN A 19 21.87 7.67 -17.50
N GLY A 20 22.13 7.67 -16.19
CA GLY A 20 21.97 8.85 -15.33
C GLY A 20 20.51 9.11 -14.87
N PHE A 21 19.55 8.30 -15.29
CA PHE A 21 18.16 8.37 -14.84
C PHE A 21 17.89 7.35 -13.73
N LYS A 22 17.23 7.80 -12.67
CA LYS A 22 16.82 6.96 -11.54
C LYS A 22 15.39 6.45 -11.74
N HIS A 23 15.21 5.15 -11.58
CA HIS A 23 13.93 4.46 -11.72
C HIS A 23 13.61 3.71 -10.44
N ASP A 24 12.50 4.07 -9.79
CA ASP A 24 11.97 3.33 -8.64
C ASP A 24 11.51 1.93 -9.10
N ALA A 25 11.98 0.90 -8.39
CA ALA A 25 11.70 -0.50 -8.74
C ALA A 25 10.39 -1.04 -8.14
N GLY A 26 9.73 -0.26 -7.32
CA GLY A 26 8.58 -0.70 -6.54
C GLY A 26 7.58 0.42 -6.26
N PRO A 27 7.15 0.54 -4.99
CA PRO A 27 6.12 1.52 -4.61
C PRO A 27 6.61 2.95 -4.84
N THR A 28 5.74 3.80 -5.39
CA THR A 28 6.03 5.21 -5.67
C THR A 28 5.19 6.17 -4.84
N VAL A 29 4.11 5.69 -4.23
CA VAL A 29 3.18 6.48 -3.44
C VAL A 29 3.11 6.02 -1.99
N ILE A 30 2.86 6.96 -1.08
CA ILE A 30 2.70 6.72 0.35
C ILE A 30 1.24 6.95 0.72
N THR A 31 0.57 5.93 1.24
CA THR A 31 -0.86 5.96 1.60
C THR A 31 -1.12 5.92 3.10
N ALA A 32 -0.10 5.64 3.91
CA ALA A 32 -0.17 5.59 5.37
C ALA A 32 1.06 6.28 5.99
N PRO A 33 1.21 7.61 5.83
CA PRO A 33 2.41 8.34 6.27
C PRO A 33 2.67 8.23 7.78
N PHE A 34 1.63 8.10 8.59
CA PHE A 34 1.73 7.96 10.05
C PHE A 34 2.56 6.74 10.49
N LEU A 35 2.62 5.67 9.68
CA LEU A 35 3.45 4.50 10.00
C LEU A 35 4.95 4.84 9.99
N PHE A 36 5.36 5.79 9.16
CA PHE A 36 6.72 6.32 9.18
C PHE A 36 6.93 7.22 10.40
N ASP A 37 5.93 8.04 10.77
CA ASP A 37 6.00 8.88 11.97
C ASP A 37 6.15 8.00 13.22
N GLU A 38 5.36 6.91 13.33
CA GLU A 38 5.47 5.93 14.40
C GLU A 38 6.85 5.26 14.42
N LEU A 39 7.33 4.80 13.25
CA LEU A 39 8.64 4.13 13.15
C LEU A 39 9.78 5.03 13.66
N PHE A 40 9.85 6.27 13.18
CA PHE A 40 10.90 7.19 13.60
C PHE A 40 10.78 7.57 15.08
N SER A 41 9.55 7.69 15.60
CA SER A 41 9.31 8.01 17.01
C SER A 41 9.81 6.91 17.97
N LEU A 42 9.80 5.63 17.56
CA LEU A 42 10.38 4.53 18.36
C LEU A 42 11.87 4.74 18.68
N PHE A 43 12.56 5.52 17.85
CA PHE A 43 13.98 5.84 18.01
C PHE A 43 14.21 7.27 18.52
N GLY A 44 13.16 7.93 19.01
CA GLY A 44 13.24 9.32 19.48
C GLY A 44 13.54 10.34 18.38
N LYS A 45 13.21 10.01 17.13
CA LYS A 45 13.43 10.84 15.94
C LYS A 45 12.10 11.33 15.37
N LYS A 46 12.16 12.41 14.58
CA LYS A 46 11.03 12.90 13.80
C LYS A 46 11.23 12.53 12.34
N ARG A 47 10.23 11.91 11.70
CA ARG A 47 10.30 11.55 10.28
C ARG A 47 10.61 12.77 9.39
N GLU A 48 10.08 13.94 9.74
CA GLU A 48 10.22 15.18 8.97
C GLU A 48 11.67 15.67 8.85
N ASP A 49 12.53 15.30 9.79
CA ASP A 49 13.97 15.61 9.74
C ASP A 49 14.71 14.77 8.67
N TYR A 50 14.10 13.68 8.20
CA TYR A 50 14.67 12.70 7.26
C TYR A 50 13.92 12.67 5.93
N LEU A 51 12.58 12.68 5.96
CA LEU A 51 11.71 12.44 4.81
C LEU A 51 10.68 13.55 4.66
N SER A 52 10.59 14.12 3.47
CA SER A 52 9.55 15.09 3.10
C SER A 52 8.49 14.41 2.26
N PHE A 53 7.24 14.38 2.76
CA PHE A 53 6.08 13.84 2.06
C PHE A 53 5.22 15.00 1.54
N VAL A 54 4.94 14.99 0.23
CA VAL A 54 4.12 16.01 -0.43
C VAL A 54 2.78 15.38 -0.83
N PRO A 55 1.64 15.97 -0.46
CA PRO A 55 0.33 15.46 -0.87
C PRO A 55 0.17 15.55 -2.39
N LEU A 56 -0.41 14.52 -3.00
CA LEU A 56 -0.69 14.48 -4.42
C LEU A 56 -2.10 15.02 -4.74
N GLU A 57 -2.21 15.73 -5.88
CA GLU A 57 -3.47 16.16 -6.45
C GLU A 57 -3.35 16.24 -7.98
N PRO A 58 -4.08 15.43 -8.77
CA PRO A 58 -4.88 14.30 -8.31
C PRO A 58 -4.01 13.20 -7.68
N TRP A 59 -4.60 12.30 -6.92
CA TRP A 59 -3.91 11.11 -6.42
C TRP A 59 -3.44 10.22 -7.55
N TYR A 60 -4.36 9.93 -8.49
CA TYR A 60 -4.11 9.13 -9.70
C TYR A 60 -4.79 9.76 -10.88
N ARG A 61 -4.10 9.81 -12.03
CA ARG A 61 -4.69 10.12 -13.33
C ARG A 61 -4.67 8.88 -14.20
N TYR A 62 -5.84 8.48 -14.65
CA TYR A 62 -6.02 7.34 -15.53
C TYR A 62 -6.14 7.83 -16.97
N TYR A 63 -5.40 7.22 -17.87
CA TYR A 63 -5.49 7.41 -19.30
C TYR A 63 -6.09 6.16 -19.92
N PHE A 64 -7.22 6.30 -20.59
CA PHE A 64 -7.88 5.21 -21.27
C PHE A 64 -7.46 5.15 -22.73
N HIS A 65 -7.62 3.96 -23.35
CA HIS A 65 -7.20 3.70 -24.73
C HIS A 65 -7.87 4.57 -25.79
N ASP A 66 -9.02 5.17 -25.50
CA ASP A 66 -9.78 6.08 -26.35
C ASP A 66 -9.45 7.57 -26.09
N GLY A 67 -8.40 7.84 -25.33
CA GLY A 67 -7.94 9.19 -25.00
C GLY A 67 -8.69 9.88 -23.85
N LYS A 68 -9.72 9.25 -23.28
CA LYS A 68 -10.38 9.79 -22.09
C LYS A 68 -9.48 9.71 -20.88
N THR A 69 -9.72 10.62 -19.93
CA THR A 69 -8.99 10.65 -18.66
C THR A 69 -9.95 10.69 -17.47
N PHE A 70 -9.55 10.07 -16.36
CA PHE A 70 -10.26 10.15 -15.09
C PHE A 70 -9.27 10.50 -13.99
N ASP A 71 -9.56 11.54 -13.22
CA ASP A 71 -8.77 11.95 -12.07
C ASP A 71 -9.40 11.46 -10.76
N TYR A 72 -8.68 10.63 -10.03
CA TYR A 72 -9.06 10.27 -8.67
C TYR A 72 -8.45 11.29 -7.72
N CYS A 73 -9.29 12.17 -7.18
CA CYS A 73 -8.86 13.38 -6.48
C CYS A 73 -8.86 13.22 -4.96
N SER A 74 -8.18 14.16 -4.28
CA SER A 74 -8.03 14.18 -2.81
C SER A 74 -9.35 14.39 -2.06
N THR A 75 -10.32 15.10 -2.66
CA THR A 75 -11.63 15.32 -2.03
C THR A 75 -12.72 14.49 -2.69
N ILE A 76 -13.74 14.12 -1.88
CA ILE A 76 -14.93 13.40 -2.39
C ILE A 76 -15.67 14.24 -3.43
N GLU A 77 -15.75 15.55 -3.20
CA GLU A 77 -16.42 16.47 -4.13
C GLU A 77 -15.76 16.49 -5.50
N LYS A 78 -14.44 16.70 -5.57
CA LYS A 78 -13.68 16.67 -6.84
C LYS A 78 -13.82 15.31 -7.54
N THR A 79 -13.73 14.20 -6.77
CA THR A 79 -13.90 12.86 -7.32
C THR A 79 -15.32 12.64 -7.86
N ASN A 80 -16.36 13.14 -7.17
CA ASN A 80 -17.74 13.07 -7.66
C ASN A 80 -17.92 13.89 -8.95
N ASN A 81 -17.27 15.04 -9.05
CA ASN A 81 -17.28 15.84 -10.29
C ASN A 81 -16.63 15.07 -11.47
N GLU A 82 -15.53 14.34 -11.21
CA GLU A 82 -14.93 13.48 -12.22
C GLU A 82 -15.84 12.30 -12.59
N ILE A 83 -16.45 11.63 -11.60
CA ILE A 83 -17.42 10.53 -11.83
C ILE A 83 -18.59 11.01 -12.68
N SER A 84 -19.11 12.23 -12.44
CA SER A 84 -20.25 12.78 -13.14
C SER A 84 -20.03 12.94 -14.65
N LYS A 85 -18.78 13.12 -15.09
CA LYS A 85 -18.42 13.17 -16.52
C LYS A 85 -18.67 11.84 -17.25
N TYR A 86 -18.76 10.74 -16.51
CA TYR A 86 -18.95 9.38 -17.01
C TYR A 86 -20.36 8.84 -16.76
N ASP A 87 -20.83 8.91 -15.51
CA ASP A 87 -22.16 8.46 -15.13
C ASP A 87 -22.56 9.02 -13.75
N ASN A 88 -23.56 9.91 -13.72
CA ASN A 88 -24.08 10.48 -12.48
C ASN A 88 -24.61 9.45 -11.47
N ARG A 89 -25.09 8.27 -11.96
CA ARG A 89 -25.60 7.19 -11.10
C ARG A 89 -24.49 6.59 -10.26
N ASP A 90 -23.25 6.63 -10.75
CA ASP A 90 -22.08 6.05 -10.09
C ASP A 90 -21.57 6.90 -8.92
N ILE A 91 -22.02 8.15 -8.75
CA ILE A 91 -21.77 8.95 -7.54
C ILE A 91 -22.32 8.23 -6.30
N LYS A 92 -23.57 7.74 -6.38
CA LYS A 92 -24.17 6.94 -5.29
C LYS A 92 -23.48 5.59 -5.14
N GLY A 93 -23.06 5.00 -6.26
CA GLY A 93 -22.29 3.75 -6.29
C GLY A 93 -20.95 3.89 -5.55
N TYR A 94 -20.22 4.95 -5.85
CA TYR A 94 -18.95 5.28 -5.21
C TYR A 94 -19.09 5.50 -3.69
N SER A 95 -20.11 6.24 -3.26
CA SER A 95 -20.39 6.41 -1.83
C SER A 95 -20.64 5.06 -1.11
N LYS A 96 -21.38 4.14 -1.75
CA LYS A 96 -21.59 2.79 -1.20
C LYS A 96 -20.31 1.96 -1.19
N LEU A 97 -19.49 2.07 -2.22
CA LEU A 97 -18.16 1.41 -2.29
C LEU A 97 -17.27 1.90 -1.14
N LEU A 98 -17.20 3.21 -0.89
CA LEU A 98 -16.42 3.78 0.22
C LEU A 98 -16.94 3.29 1.59
N ASN A 99 -18.24 3.21 1.79
CA ASN A 99 -18.81 2.68 3.03
C ASN A 99 -18.47 1.20 3.23
N GLN A 100 -18.46 0.40 2.16
CA GLN A 100 -18.02 -0.99 2.22
C GLN A 100 -16.53 -1.10 2.49
N SER A 101 -15.73 -0.26 1.82
CA SER A 101 -14.28 -0.15 2.03
C SER A 101 -13.94 0.18 3.48
N LYS A 102 -14.69 1.12 4.09
CA LYS A 102 -14.55 1.43 5.52
C LYS A 102 -14.80 0.22 6.41
N LYS A 103 -15.87 -0.54 6.17
CA LYS A 103 -16.17 -1.75 6.95
C LYS A 103 -15.04 -2.79 6.84
N ILE A 104 -14.51 -2.98 5.62
CA ILE A 104 -13.37 -3.88 5.40
C ILE A 104 -12.12 -3.37 6.12
N PHE A 105 -11.88 -2.05 6.08
CA PHE A 105 -10.77 -1.41 6.78
C PHE A 105 -10.86 -1.58 8.30
N ASP A 106 -12.03 -1.32 8.89
CA ASP A 106 -12.26 -1.42 10.34
C ASP A 106 -11.97 -2.85 10.86
N VAL A 107 -12.24 -3.88 10.07
CA VAL A 107 -11.92 -5.28 10.43
C VAL A 107 -10.50 -5.66 9.99
N GLY A 108 -10.17 -5.47 8.71
CA GLY A 108 -8.95 -5.99 8.12
C GLY A 108 -7.69 -5.26 8.61
N PHE A 109 -7.74 -3.95 8.68
CA PHE A 109 -6.60 -3.13 9.08
C PHE A 109 -6.57 -2.88 10.60
N THR A 110 -7.71 -2.50 11.21
CA THR A 110 -7.73 -2.09 12.61
C THR A 110 -7.76 -3.26 13.59
N GLN A 111 -8.41 -4.39 13.23
CA GLN A 111 -8.61 -5.51 14.16
C GLN A 111 -7.70 -6.71 13.88
N LEU A 112 -7.27 -6.89 12.63
CA LEU A 112 -6.58 -8.12 12.21
C LEU A 112 -5.16 -7.91 11.71
N ALA A 113 -4.72 -6.68 11.38
CA ALA A 113 -3.43 -6.44 10.77
C ALA A 113 -2.22 -6.88 11.63
N ASP A 114 -2.36 -6.78 12.95
CA ASP A 114 -1.34 -7.14 13.94
C ASP A 114 -1.50 -8.56 14.51
N LYS A 115 -2.52 -9.32 14.08
CA LYS A 115 -2.82 -10.64 14.63
C LYS A 115 -2.22 -11.76 13.77
N PRO A 116 -1.35 -12.60 14.35
CA PRO A 116 -0.81 -13.73 13.61
C PRO A 116 -1.88 -14.83 13.44
N PHE A 117 -2.05 -15.31 12.21
CA PHE A 117 -2.95 -16.42 11.87
C PHE A 117 -2.26 -17.79 12.05
N ILE A 118 -1.74 -18.06 13.25
CA ILE A 118 -0.98 -19.29 13.56
C ILE A 118 -1.86 -20.48 13.96
N SER A 119 -3.17 -20.29 14.11
CA SER A 119 -4.08 -21.37 14.53
C SER A 119 -5.30 -21.44 13.60
N PHE A 120 -5.58 -22.65 13.12
CA PHE A 120 -6.78 -22.92 12.29
C PHE A 120 -8.08 -22.50 12.99
N PHE A 121 -8.21 -22.74 14.30
CA PHE A 121 -9.40 -22.33 15.07
C PHE A 121 -9.56 -20.81 15.16
N LYS A 122 -8.47 -20.06 15.28
CA LYS A 122 -8.52 -18.59 15.22
C LYS A 122 -8.97 -18.11 13.85
N MET A 123 -8.54 -18.79 12.79
CA MET A 123 -8.95 -18.46 11.41
C MET A 123 -10.45 -18.76 11.20
N LEU A 124 -10.98 -19.85 11.77
CA LEU A 124 -12.42 -20.13 11.72
C LEU A 124 -13.27 -19.02 12.39
N GLY A 125 -12.78 -18.43 13.47
CA GLY A 125 -13.45 -17.30 14.13
C GLY A 125 -13.56 -16.03 13.29
N VAL A 126 -12.75 -15.87 12.24
CA VAL A 126 -12.77 -14.72 11.33
C VAL A 126 -13.73 -14.93 10.16
N ILE A 127 -14.11 -16.18 9.85
CA ILE A 127 -14.95 -16.54 8.70
C ILE A 127 -16.28 -15.74 8.65
N PRO A 128 -17.04 -15.57 9.74
CA PRO A 128 -18.26 -14.78 9.71
C PRO A 128 -18.02 -13.34 9.23
N ASN A 129 -16.95 -12.71 9.70
CA ASN A 129 -16.57 -11.36 9.25
C ASN A 129 -16.21 -11.35 7.75
N LEU A 130 -15.48 -12.35 7.28
CA LEU A 130 -15.10 -12.47 5.86
C LEU A 130 -16.34 -12.60 4.97
N ILE A 131 -17.37 -13.33 5.41
CA ILE A 131 -18.63 -13.48 4.68
C ILE A 131 -19.41 -12.15 4.66
N ILE A 132 -19.59 -11.50 5.81
CA ILE A 132 -20.30 -10.23 5.93
C ILE A 132 -19.61 -9.15 5.08
N LEU A 133 -18.28 -9.14 5.05
CA LEU A 133 -17.48 -8.19 4.28
C LEU A 133 -17.38 -8.55 2.79
N LYS A 134 -17.99 -9.66 2.36
CA LYS A 134 -17.92 -10.18 0.98
C LYS A 134 -16.48 -10.47 0.51
N SER A 135 -15.62 -10.91 1.43
CA SER A 135 -14.21 -11.17 1.14
C SER A 135 -13.97 -12.33 0.18
N TYR A 136 -15.01 -13.11 -0.12
CA TYR A 136 -15.04 -14.14 -1.16
C TYR A 136 -15.18 -13.57 -2.60
N PHE A 137 -15.52 -12.28 -2.72
CA PHE A 137 -15.45 -11.59 -4.01
C PHE A 137 -14.01 -11.22 -4.34
N THR A 138 -13.73 -11.04 -5.64
CA THR A 138 -12.54 -10.31 -6.08
C THR A 138 -12.77 -8.79 -5.96
N VAL A 139 -11.71 -8.00 -5.99
CA VAL A 139 -11.86 -6.52 -5.99
C VAL A 139 -12.69 -6.07 -7.17
N SER A 140 -12.45 -6.63 -8.37
CA SER A 140 -13.22 -6.30 -9.57
C SER A 140 -14.71 -6.64 -9.40
N GLN A 141 -15.04 -7.80 -8.85
CA GLN A 141 -16.44 -8.20 -8.58
C GLN A 141 -17.11 -7.25 -7.58
N LEU A 142 -16.39 -6.88 -6.51
CA LEU A 142 -16.90 -5.95 -5.51
C LEU A 142 -17.20 -4.58 -6.14
N VAL A 143 -16.23 -4.00 -6.86
CA VAL A 143 -16.37 -2.70 -7.53
C VAL A 143 -17.52 -2.75 -8.55
N ASN A 144 -17.61 -3.81 -9.35
CA ASN A 144 -18.67 -4.00 -10.36
C ASN A 144 -20.06 -4.09 -9.73
N SER A 145 -20.19 -4.52 -8.45
CA SER A 145 -21.47 -4.55 -7.75
C SER A 145 -21.99 -3.16 -7.35
N TYR A 146 -21.11 -2.16 -7.31
CA TYR A 146 -21.45 -0.77 -6.94
C TYR A 146 -21.46 0.20 -8.12
N LEU A 147 -20.54 0.05 -9.07
CA LEU A 147 -20.38 0.95 -10.20
C LEU A 147 -20.89 0.31 -11.49
N LYS A 148 -21.38 1.16 -12.42
CA LYS A 148 -21.96 0.72 -13.70
C LYS A 148 -21.08 1.05 -14.89
N ASN A 149 -20.45 2.22 -14.88
CA ASN A 149 -19.64 2.68 -15.99
C ASN A 149 -18.34 1.86 -16.10
N PRO A 150 -17.98 1.33 -17.29
CA PRO A 150 -16.83 0.44 -17.45
C PRO A 150 -15.48 1.13 -17.17
N TYR A 151 -15.35 2.42 -17.45
CA TYR A 151 -14.12 3.16 -17.16
C TYR A 151 -13.93 3.33 -15.65
N LEU A 152 -14.99 3.69 -14.94
CA LEU A 152 -14.96 3.83 -13.48
C LEU A 152 -14.72 2.49 -12.79
N ARG A 153 -15.31 1.39 -13.30
CA ARG A 153 -15.01 0.03 -12.82
C ARG A 153 -13.53 -0.29 -12.90
N LYS A 154 -12.89 0.01 -14.06
CA LYS A 154 -11.44 -0.19 -14.23
C LYS A 154 -10.65 0.67 -13.26
N ALA A 155 -10.95 1.98 -13.20
CA ALA A 155 -10.22 2.92 -12.36
C ALA A 155 -10.28 2.54 -10.87
N PHE A 156 -11.46 2.18 -10.35
CA PHE A 156 -11.62 1.82 -8.94
C PHE A 156 -11.22 0.38 -8.61
N SER A 157 -10.85 -0.44 -9.59
CA SER A 157 -10.37 -1.81 -9.34
C SER A 157 -8.85 -1.93 -9.24
N ILE A 158 -8.08 -0.88 -9.46
CA ILE A 158 -6.61 -0.98 -9.61
C ILE A 158 -5.85 -1.25 -8.31
N HIS A 159 -6.42 -1.02 -7.14
CA HIS A 159 -5.69 -1.05 -5.87
C HIS A 159 -4.89 -2.33 -5.61
N PRO A 160 -5.33 -3.53 -6.01
CA PRO A 160 -4.49 -4.73 -5.92
C PRO A 160 -3.15 -4.62 -6.66
N LEU A 161 -3.08 -3.83 -7.74
CA LEU A 161 -1.83 -3.62 -8.48
C LEU A 161 -0.76 -2.95 -7.63
N LEU A 162 -1.13 -2.13 -6.63
CA LEU A 162 -0.19 -1.51 -5.69
C LEU A 162 0.60 -2.54 -4.87
N VAL A 163 0.06 -3.74 -4.73
CA VAL A 163 0.68 -4.86 -4.01
C VAL A 163 1.04 -6.03 -4.92
N GLY A 164 1.02 -5.81 -6.23
CA GLY A 164 1.35 -6.82 -7.25
C GLY A 164 0.26 -7.87 -7.49
N GLY A 165 -0.99 -7.57 -7.12
CA GLY A 165 -2.13 -8.46 -7.32
C GLY A 165 -2.98 -8.10 -8.54
N ASP A 166 -3.60 -9.10 -9.18
CA ASP A 166 -4.58 -8.89 -10.24
C ASP A 166 -5.98 -8.61 -9.63
N PRO A 167 -6.66 -7.51 -10.02
CA PRO A 167 -8.01 -7.19 -9.55
C PRO A 167 -9.06 -8.27 -9.76
N HIS A 168 -8.87 -9.14 -10.74
CA HIS A 168 -9.81 -10.21 -11.08
C HIS A 168 -9.63 -11.49 -10.26
N THR A 169 -8.49 -11.65 -9.60
CA THR A 169 -8.16 -12.82 -8.77
C THR A 169 -7.92 -12.48 -7.31
N THR A 170 -7.57 -11.23 -7.01
CA THR A 170 -7.27 -10.78 -5.65
C THR A 170 -8.55 -10.53 -4.86
N THR A 171 -8.59 -11.04 -3.62
CA THR A 171 -9.73 -10.86 -2.70
C THR A 171 -10.12 -9.40 -2.50
N SER A 172 -11.43 -9.15 -2.35
CA SER A 172 -12.00 -7.82 -2.12
C SER A 172 -11.55 -7.15 -0.81
N ILE A 173 -10.81 -7.85 0.05
CA ILE A 173 -10.20 -7.25 1.25
C ILE A 173 -9.32 -6.06 0.86
N TYR A 174 -8.62 -6.12 -0.25
CA TYR A 174 -7.78 -5.01 -0.75
C TYR A 174 -8.56 -3.75 -1.14
N ALA A 175 -9.89 -3.81 -1.25
CA ALA A 175 -10.71 -2.63 -1.39
C ALA A 175 -10.67 -1.71 -0.15
N LEU A 176 -10.15 -2.17 1.00
CA LEU A 176 -9.87 -1.33 2.17
C LEU A 176 -9.00 -0.11 1.83
N ILE A 177 -8.15 -0.22 0.80
CA ILE A 177 -7.23 0.84 0.38
C ILE A 177 -8.00 2.11 -0.02
N HIS A 178 -9.17 2.01 -0.64
CA HIS A 178 -10.00 3.19 -0.94
C HIS A 178 -10.30 4.04 0.29
N TYR A 179 -10.62 3.39 1.43
CA TYR A 179 -10.88 4.12 2.67
C TYR A 179 -9.60 4.60 3.34
N LEU A 180 -8.54 3.80 3.27
CA LEU A 180 -7.22 4.15 3.79
C LEU A 180 -6.71 5.46 3.14
N GLU A 181 -6.78 5.54 1.81
CA GLU A 181 -6.40 6.75 1.06
C GLU A 181 -7.28 7.94 1.40
N ARG A 182 -8.60 7.74 1.56
CA ARG A 182 -9.51 8.81 2.00
C ARG A 182 -9.23 9.32 3.40
N LYS A 183 -8.76 8.44 4.28
CA LYS A 183 -8.50 8.78 5.68
C LYS A 183 -7.19 9.55 5.85
N TRP A 184 -6.14 9.20 5.14
CA TRP A 184 -4.81 9.77 5.33
C TRP A 184 -4.24 10.49 4.10
N GLY A 185 -4.84 10.36 2.94
CA GLY A 185 -4.35 10.91 1.69
C GLY A 185 -3.34 10.02 0.98
N VAL A 186 -2.88 10.51 -0.16
CA VAL A 186 -1.83 9.89 -0.97
C VAL A 186 -0.71 10.91 -1.15
N PHE A 187 0.51 10.49 -0.87
CA PHE A 187 1.69 11.35 -0.85
C PHE A 187 2.78 10.81 -1.76
N PHE A 188 3.66 11.72 -2.17
CA PHE A 188 4.93 11.39 -2.81
C PHE A 188 6.08 11.74 -1.85
N CYS A 189 7.04 10.84 -1.73
CA CYS A 189 8.27 11.13 -1.01
C CYS A 189 9.22 11.92 -1.92
N MET A 190 9.60 13.12 -1.51
CA MET A 190 10.57 13.92 -2.26
C MET A 190 11.92 13.21 -2.34
N GLY A 191 12.40 13.02 -3.55
CA GLY A 191 13.59 12.21 -3.85
C GLY A 191 13.28 10.74 -4.18
N GLY A 192 11.98 10.37 -4.29
CA GLY A 192 11.53 9.03 -4.67
C GLY A 192 11.66 8.00 -3.56
N THR A 193 11.35 6.75 -3.90
CA THR A 193 11.43 5.62 -2.96
C THR A 193 12.86 5.36 -2.49
N GLY A 194 13.86 5.65 -3.32
CA GLY A 194 15.28 5.55 -2.95
C GLY A 194 15.66 6.44 -1.76
N LYS A 195 15.01 7.61 -1.62
CA LYS A 195 15.21 8.48 -0.45
C LYS A 195 14.72 7.80 0.82
N ILE A 196 13.57 7.11 0.78
CA ILE A 196 13.07 6.36 1.94
C ILE A 196 14.09 5.30 2.36
N VAL A 197 14.61 4.54 1.41
CA VAL A 197 15.60 3.50 1.69
C VAL A 197 16.88 4.09 2.29
N SER A 198 17.38 5.20 1.73
CA SER A 198 18.61 5.86 2.23
C SER A 198 18.42 6.41 3.65
N GLU A 199 17.27 6.98 3.96
CA GLU A 199 17.02 7.54 5.28
C GLU A 199 16.75 6.46 6.34
N LEU A 200 16.09 5.36 5.98
CA LEU A 200 16.00 4.20 6.85
C LEU A 200 17.38 3.58 7.12
N LYS A 201 18.24 3.52 6.11
CA LYS A 201 19.66 3.12 6.29
C LYS A 201 20.38 4.05 7.27
N GLN A 202 20.20 5.37 7.11
CA GLN A 202 20.81 6.35 8.01
C GLN A 202 20.31 6.17 9.45
N LEU A 203 19.00 6.00 9.63
CA LEU A 203 18.41 5.72 10.95
C LEU A 203 19.00 4.47 11.59
N MET A 204 19.21 3.39 10.81
CA MET A 204 19.85 2.16 11.30
C MET A 204 21.29 2.43 11.76
N ILE A 205 22.05 3.23 11.01
CA ILE A 205 23.43 3.60 11.35
C ILE A 205 23.46 4.43 12.64
N ASP A 206 22.56 5.41 12.76
CA ASP A 206 22.41 6.25 13.95
C ASP A 206 22.07 5.44 15.21
N CYS A 207 21.37 4.30 15.02
CA CYS A 207 21.07 3.34 16.08
C CYS A 207 22.22 2.33 16.34
N GLY A 208 23.37 2.48 15.72
CA GLY A 208 24.54 1.60 15.90
C GLY A 208 24.42 0.24 15.20
N ILE A 209 23.48 0.09 14.26
CA ILE A 209 23.30 -1.16 13.51
C ILE A 209 24.40 -1.29 12.47
N LYS A 210 25.09 -2.44 12.48
CA LYS A 210 26.10 -2.79 11.47
C LYS A 210 25.41 -3.33 10.21
N ILE A 211 25.75 -2.79 9.06
CA ILE A 211 25.21 -3.21 7.77
C ILE A 211 26.34 -3.79 6.94
N LYS A 212 26.13 -4.98 6.37
CA LYS A 212 27.05 -5.66 5.45
C LYS A 212 26.29 -5.98 4.16
N THR A 213 26.67 -5.30 3.09
CA THR A 213 26.23 -5.60 1.72
C THR A 213 27.11 -6.68 1.09
N ASN A 214 26.75 -7.16 -0.09
CA ASN A 214 27.44 -8.25 -0.80
C ASN A 214 27.64 -9.49 0.08
N THR A 215 26.71 -9.74 1.00
CA THR A 215 26.77 -10.81 1.99
C THR A 215 25.47 -11.62 1.97
N GLU A 216 25.53 -12.80 1.39
CA GLU A 216 24.39 -13.70 1.29
C GLU A 216 24.28 -14.60 2.53
N ALA A 217 23.10 -14.63 3.16
CA ALA A 217 22.76 -15.64 4.17
C ALA A 217 22.50 -16.97 3.48
N LYS A 218 23.34 -17.97 3.71
CA LYS A 218 23.19 -19.31 3.10
C LYS A 218 22.42 -20.27 4.00
N GLU A 219 22.61 -20.16 5.30
CA GLU A 219 22.06 -21.10 6.26
C GLU A 219 21.75 -20.41 7.59
N PHE A 220 20.68 -20.84 8.25
CA PHE A 220 20.35 -20.46 9.61
C PHE A 220 20.59 -21.66 10.52
N ILE A 221 21.52 -21.55 11.45
CA ILE A 221 21.76 -22.60 12.43
C ILE A 221 20.92 -22.32 13.68
N VAL A 222 19.99 -23.22 13.97
CA VAL A 222 19.04 -23.07 15.08
C VAL A 222 19.25 -24.21 16.06
N GLU A 223 19.54 -23.90 17.31
CA GLU A 223 19.62 -24.86 18.41
C GLU A 223 18.65 -24.43 19.53
N ASN A 224 17.89 -25.39 20.07
CA ASN A 224 16.95 -25.16 21.17
C ASN A 224 16.00 -23.98 20.94
N LEU A 225 15.46 -23.83 19.72
CA LEU A 225 14.61 -22.71 19.26
C LEU A 225 15.29 -21.33 19.28
N SER A 226 16.62 -21.30 19.42
CA SER A 226 17.42 -20.07 19.35
C SER A 226 18.28 -20.05 18.09
N LEU A 227 18.31 -18.92 17.41
CA LEU A 227 19.23 -18.68 16.29
C LEU A 227 20.59 -18.32 16.86
N ILE A 228 21.58 -19.20 16.66
CA ILE A 228 22.92 -19.03 17.22
C ILE A 228 23.96 -18.58 16.18
N HIS A 229 23.72 -18.90 14.91
CA HIS A 229 24.61 -18.52 13.80
C HIS A 229 23.83 -18.21 12.54
N ILE A 230 24.35 -17.29 11.76
CA ILE A 230 23.85 -16.91 10.42
C ILE A 230 24.98 -17.10 9.40
#